data_6856a816d0543a0263e5b4f697304a0a
#
_entry.id   6856a816d0543a0263e5b4f697304a0a
#
_cell.length_a   1.000
_cell.length_b   1.000
_cell.length_c   1.000
_cell.angle_alpha   90.00
_cell.angle_beta   90.00
_cell.angle_gamma   90.00
#
_symmetry.space_group_name_H-M   'P 1'
#
loop_
_entity.id
_entity.type
_entity.pdbx_description
1 polymer ?
#
loop_
_entity_poly.entity_id
_entity_poly.type
_entity_poly.pdbx_seq_one_letter_code
_entity_poly.pdbx_strand_id
1 'polypeptide(L)'
;MSDIVMTDTELYDAKVNWFKEHDYVEVEPLAFYRDLYPIGSFQVKGDYSRKCGNGILLYRNEGKFKHRYIFDDLEEIKNWIGKEDIFVRGGSFIGKRVKNENASMIYALTFDLDGQGMDELHMIMQFMRNGTNVPMATYVVLSGHGLHLYYLLDKPIRATQDTIRQLNKLKEGMTKLIWNRYTSTIEKLQYQYCLQGFRMVGSASKMGANYPVRAYKTGERTTIKELVSWIPKLKEWDEYRINLTERSTVPLAKAKEIWPDWYERKIVKQEDNKWHINRALYDWWLNKIKEGATYGHRYFCVMCLAIFAIKCDISEDELRKDAYSLIPILDALSKDNNESSRFTKEDVDAALHGYRNEFKMWGRDKITLISAIPLPVNKRNYRTQEEHMKVISAIRDIVKPNWREGNGRPKGRKNSDYPKAEIVKQWCLDHPSGKKI
;
A
#
# COMPACT_ATOMS: atom_id res chain seq x y z
N MET A 1 5.53 -39.47 -31.50
CA MET A 1 6.20 -39.86 -30.23
C MET A 1 5.13 -39.77 -29.16
N SER A 2 4.78 -40.88 -28.50
CA SER A 2 3.83 -40.86 -27.40
C SER A 2 4.44 -40.04 -26.27
N ASP A 3 3.80 -38.91 -25.90
CA ASP A 3 4.19 -38.15 -24.73
C ASP A 3 4.13 -39.09 -23.52
N ILE A 4 5.28 -39.43 -22.96
CA ILE A 4 5.36 -40.19 -21.72
C ILE A 4 4.85 -39.25 -20.64
N VAL A 5 3.60 -39.42 -20.24
CA VAL A 5 3.01 -38.68 -19.13
C VAL A 5 3.62 -39.19 -17.83
N MET A 6 4.54 -38.43 -17.24
CA MET A 6 5.14 -38.76 -15.94
C MET A 6 4.05 -38.80 -14.86
N THR A 7 4.16 -39.73 -13.95
CA THR A 7 3.37 -39.73 -12.71
C THR A 7 3.80 -38.54 -11.81
N ASP A 8 2.97 -38.14 -10.88
CA ASP A 8 3.28 -37.05 -9.94
C ASP A 8 4.58 -37.31 -9.15
N THR A 9 4.84 -38.57 -8.79
CA THR A 9 6.04 -39.00 -8.08
C THR A 9 7.29 -38.92 -8.94
N GLU A 10 7.21 -39.39 -10.17
CA GLU A 10 8.32 -39.28 -11.15
C GLU A 10 8.63 -37.82 -11.46
N LEU A 11 7.60 -36.99 -11.59
CA LEU A 11 7.76 -35.53 -11.80
C LEU A 11 8.45 -34.85 -10.62
N TYR A 12 8.07 -35.22 -9.38
CA TYR A 12 8.72 -34.69 -8.19
C TYR A 12 10.19 -35.03 -8.16
N ASP A 13 10.54 -36.34 -8.37
CA ASP A 13 11.91 -36.78 -8.37
C ASP A 13 12.72 -36.17 -9.52
N ALA A 14 12.14 -36.00 -10.70
CA ALA A 14 12.74 -35.30 -11.81
C ALA A 14 13.09 -33.83 -11.45
N LYS A 15 12.17 -33.11 -10.77
CA LYS A 15 12.43 -31.75 -10.30
C LYS A 15 13.56 -31.70 -9.27
N VAL A 16 13.59 -32.63 -8.30
CA VAL A 16 14.67 -32.73 -7.30
C VAL A 16 16.03 -32.99 -7.99
N ASN A 17 16.07 -33.90 -8.96
CA ASN A 17 17.29 -34.19 -9.72
C ASN A 17 17.72 -32.96 -10.54
N TRP A 18 16.79 -32.27 -11.17
CA TRP A 18 17.08 -31.08 -11.93
C TRP A 18 17.78 -29.99 -11.08
N PHE A 19 17.31 -29.73 -9.86
CA PHE A 19 17.96 -28.77 -8.97
C PHE A 19 19.37 -29.20 -8.60
N LYS A 20 19.61 -30.49 -8.37
CA LYS A 20 20.94 -31.05 -8.08
C LYS A 20 21.91 -30.93 -9.27
N GLU A 21 21.44 -31.26 -10.47
CA GLU A 21 22.22 -31.19 -11.71
C GLU A 21 22.59 -29.75 -12.10
N HIS A 22 21.85 -28.76 -11.60
CA HIS A 22 22.11 -27.34 -11.84
C HIS A 22 22.78 -26.65 -10.66
N ASP A 23 23.39 -27.41 -9.74
CA ASP A 23 24.15 -26.92 -8.58
C ASP A 23 23.38 -26.06 -7.61
N TYR A 24 22.05 -26.20 -7.54
CA TYR A 24 21.26 -25.52 -6.52
C TYR A 24 21.36 -26.28 -5.20
N VAL A 25 21.74 -25.54 -4.15
CA VAL A 25 21.90 -26.10 -2.81
C VAL A 25 20.56 -26.28 -2.14
N GLU A 26 20.18 -27.47 -1.76
CA GLU A 26 19.08 -27.76 -0.88
C GLU A 26 19.39 -27.24 0.53
N VAL A 27 18.47 -26.51 1.12
CA VAL A 27 18.65 -25.86 2.42
C VAL A 27 17.81 -26.58 3.47
N GLU A 28 18.46 -26.93 4.58
CA GLU A 28 17.79 -27.55 5.73
C GLU A 28 16.66 -26.68 6.27
N PRO A 29 15.53 -27.27 6.73
CA PRO A 29 14.35 -26.51 7.16
C PRO A 29 14.65 -25.44 8.20
N LEU A 30 15.45 -25.74 9.21
CA LEU A 30 15.80 -24.76 10.25
C LEU A 30 16.66 -23.62 9.71
N ALA A 31 17.58 -23.91 8.79
CA ALA A 31 18.40 -22.89 8.15
C ALA A 31 17.54 -21.97 7.26
N PHE A 32 16.59 -22.55 6.50
CA PHE A 32 15.62 -21.78 5.72
C PHE A 32 14.78 -20.83 6.60
N TYR A 33 14.23 -21.34 7.71
CA TYR A 33 13.44 -20.51 8.62
C TYR A 33 14.27 -19.50 9.40
N ARG A 34 15.54 -19.78 9.66
CA ARG A 34 16.45 -18.81 10.28
C ARG A 34 16.87 -17.71 9.29
N ASP A 35 16.99 -18.03 8.00
CA ASP A 35 17.15 -16.98 6.99
C ASP A 35 15.85 -16.17 6.82
N LEU A 36 14.68 -16.80 6.77
CA LEU A 36 13.40 -16.10 6.71
C LEU A 36 13.17 -15.20 7.94
N TYR A 37 13.47 -15.69 9.14
CA TYR A 37 13.31 -15.02 10.43
C TYR A 37 14.68 -14.86 11.12
N PRO A 38 15.41 -13.78 10.86
CA PRO A 38 16.67 -13.50 11.53
C PRO A 38 16.55 -13.49 13.06
N ILE A 39 17.65 -13.76 13.76
CA ILE A 39 17.69 -13.73 15.22
C ILE A 39 17.12 -12.39 15.74
N GLY A 40 16.26 -12.48 16.74
CA GLY A 40 15.56 -11.33 17.31
C GLY A 40 14.28 -10.92 16.58
N SER A 41 13.81 -11.72 15.59
CA SER A 41 12.53 -11.48 14.92
C SER A 41 11.33 -11.70 15.81
N PHE A 42 11.42 -12.62 16.77
CA PHE A 42 10.31 -13.04 17.63
C PHE A 42 10.62 -12.86 19.11
N GLN A 43 9.63 -13.08 19.94
CA GLN A 43 9.82 -13.15 21.39
C GLN A 43 10.66 -14.38 21.77
N VAL A 44 11.50 -14.22 22.78
CA VAL A 44 12.16 -15.33 23.43
C VAL A 44 11.15 -15.98 24.39
N LYS A 45 11.06 -17.30 24.36
CA LYS A 45 10.15 -18.05 25.24
C LYS A 45 10.49 -17.80 26.71
N GLY A 46 9.50 -17.31 27.47
CA GLY A 46 9.68 -16.93 28.89
C GLY A 46 10.10 -15.49 29.12
N ASP A 47 10.56 -14.75 28.11
CA ASP A 47 10.85 -13.32 28.20
C ASP A 47 9.82 -12.51 27.40
N TYR A 48 8.89 -11.87 28.10
CA TYR A 48 7.83 -11.05 27.54
C TYR A 48 8.08 -9.54 27.68
N SER A 49 9.29 -9.17 28.07
CA SER A 49 9.68 -7.75 28.21
C SER A 49 9.68 -7.02 26.88
N ARG A 50 9.94 -7.72 25.78
CA ARG A 50 10.01 -7.20 24.43
C ARG A 50 8.65 -7.33 23.74
N LYS A 51 8.04 -6.22 23.36
CA LYS A 51 6.78 -6.19 22.60
C LYS A 51 7.01 -6.44 21.10
N CYS A 52 7.41 -7.65 20.73
CA CYS A 52 7.47 -8.09 19.33
C CYS A 52 6.42 -9.16 19.04
N GLY A 53 6.12 -9.38 17.76
CA GLY A 53 5.22 -10.44 17.35
C GLY A 53 5.92 -11.80 17.33
N ASN A 54 5.12 -12.86 17.18
CA ASN A 54 5.60 -14.23 17.01
C ASN A 54 5.23 -14.74 15.62
N GLY A 55 6.03 -15.64 15.06
CA GLY A 55 5.66 -16.38 13.86
C GLY A 55 4.46 -17.30 14.13
N ILE A 56 3.77 -17.69 13.06
CA ILE A 56 2.58 -18.55 13.16
C ILE A 56 2.77 -19.80 12.32
N LEU A 57 2.70 -20.94 12.99
CA LEU A 57 2.55 -22.23 12.37
C LEU A 57 1.07 -22.64 12.43
N LEU A 58 0.51 -23.09 11.32
CA LEU A 58 -0.85 -23.59 11.20
C LEU A 58 -0.78 -25.10 10.97
N TYR A 59 -1.67 -25.83 11.61
CA TYR A 59 -1.80 -27.27 11.42
C TYR A 59 -3.27 -27.69 11.42
N ARG A 60 -3.59 -28.75 10.70
CA ARG A 60 -4.95 -29.30 10.68
C ARG A 60 -5.15 -30.29 11.82
N ASN A 61 -6.22 -30.12 12.56
CA ASN A 61 -6.65 -31.05 13.60
C ASN A 61 -8.17 -31.19 13.52
N GLU A 62 -8.66 -32.43 13.38
CA GLU A 62 -10.10 -32.74 13.27
C GLU A 62 -10.80 -31.89 12.20
N GLY A 63 -10.19 -31.72 11.02
CA GLY A 63 -10.70 -30.95 9.90
C GLY A 63 -10.60 -29.44 10.05
N LYS A 64 -10.20 -28.89 11.22
CA LYS A 64 -10.07 -27.46 11.50
C LYS A 64 -8.62 -27.03 11.59
N PHE A 65 -8.32 -25.81 11.11
CA PHE A 65 -7.01 -25.22 11.30
C PHE A 65 -6.87 -24.70 12.73
N LYS A 66 -5.81 -25.14 13.40
CA LYS A 66 -5.30 -24.60 14.68
C LYS A 66 -3.96 -23.93 14.45
N HIS A 67 -3.46 -23.14 15.39
CA HIS A 67 -2.17 -22.47 15.27
C HIS A 67 -1.29 -22.66 16.50
N ARG A 68 0.03 -22.54 16.27
CA ARG A 68 1.08 -22.48 17.28
C ARG A 68 1.92 -21.24 17.03
N TYR A 69 2.50 -20.69 18.10
CA TYR A 69 3.43 -19.58 18.00
C TYR A 69 4.84 -20.09 17.81
N ILE A 70 5.53 -19.53 16.84
CA ILE A 70 6.95 -19.76 16.62
C ILE A 70 7.68 -18.68 17.40
N PHE A 71 8.50 -19.10 18.38
CA PHE A 71 9.39 -18.22 19.14
C PHE A 71 10.74 -18.10 18.47
N ASP A 72 11.62 -17.24 19.00
CA ASP A 72 12.91 -16.94 18.37
C ASP A 72 13.89 -18.13 18.33
N ASP A 73 13.69 -19.15 19.15
CA ASP A 73 14.45 -20.41 19.14
C ASP A 73 14.11 -21.31 17.93
N LEU A 74 12.99 -21.09 17.24
CA LEU A 74 12.45 -21.91 16.14
C LEU A 74 12.16 -23.37 16.52
N GLU A 75 12.08 -23.69 17.83
CA GLU A 75 11.87 -25.06 18.30
C GLU A 75 10.55 -25.64 17.77
N GLU A 76 9.51 -24.79 17.64
CA GLU A 76 8.23 -25.23 17.10
C GLU A 76 8.37 -25.71 15.64
N ILE A 77 9.21 -25.10 14.82
CA ILE A 77 9.49 -25.57 13.45
C ILE A 77 10.09 -26.98 13.50
N LYS A 78 11.09 -27.19 14.35
CA LYS A 78 11.77 -28.49 14.50
C LYS A 78 10.78 -29.61 14.86
N ASN A 79 9.83 -29.33 15.74
CA ASN A 79 8.84 -30.30 16.23
C ASN A 79 7.82 -30.73 15.15
N TRP A 80 7.72 -30.00 14.04
CA TRP A 80 6.75 -30.25 12.98
C TRP A 80 7.36 -30.74 11.67
N ILE A 81 8.67 -30.95 11.59
CA ILE A 81 9.35 -31.57 10.43
C ILE A 81 8.76 -32.98 10.20
N GLY A 82 8.52 -33.33 8.94
CA GLY A 82 7.97 -34.63 8.51
C GLY A 82 6.46 -34.80 8.73
N LYS A 83 5.76 -33.85 9.40
CA LYS A 83 4.31 -33.95 9.63
C LYS A 83 3.52 -33.39 8.44
N GLU A 84 2.27 -33.86 8.32
CA GLU A 84 1.37 -33.49 7.23
C GLU A 84 0.54 -32.24 7.58
N ASP A 85 0.06 -31.55 6.54
CA ASP A 85 -0.85 -30.40 6.63
C ASP A 85 -0.35 -29.26 7.54
N ILE A 86 0.93 -28.96 7.44
CA ILE A 86 1.60 -27.90 8.18
C ILE A 86 1.89 -26.70 7.27
N PHE A 87 1.56 -25.50 7.76
CA PHE A 87 1.77 -24.25 7.03
C PHE A 87 2.41 -23.20 7.94
N VAL A 88 3.27 -22.37 7.37
CA VAL A 88 3.91 -21.26 8.08
C VAL A 88 3.58 -19.95 7.35
N ARG A 89 3.26 -18.89 8.09
CA ARG A 89 2.99 -17.57 7.55
C ARG A 89 4.28 -16.76 7.42
N GLY A 90 4.43 -16.00 6.33
CA GLY A 90 5.59 -15.13 6.09
C GLY A 90 5.65 -13.87 6.94
N GLY A 91 4.81 -13.73 7.96
CA GLY A 91 4.73 -12.59 8.86
C GLY A 91 4.64 -12.97 10.33
N SER A 92 4.81 -11.99 11.23
CA SER A 92 4.61 -12.15 12.69
C SER A 92 3.33 -11.48 13.16
N PHE A 93 2.82 -11.93 14.32
CA PHE A 93 1.57 -11.48 14.90
C PHE A 93 1.70 -11.23 16.39
N ILE A 94 1.00 -10.19 16.90
CA ILE A 94 0.93 -9.82 18.31
C ILE A 94 -0.40 -10.26 18.90
N GLY A 95 -0.38 -10.76 20.13
CA GLY A 95 -1.60 -11.15 20.87
C GLY A 95 -2.14 -12.53 20.49
N LYS A 96 -3.32 -12.86 20.98
CA LYS A 96 -3.89 -14.24 20.91
C LYS A 96 -4.63 -14.53 19.59
N ARG A 97 -4.96 -13.53 18.80
CA ARG A 97 -5.76 -13.71 17.56
C ARG A 97 -4.90 -13.51 16.34
N VAL A 98 -4.89 -14.49 15.44
CA VAL A 98 -4.14 -14.46 14.18
C VAL A 98 -5.00 -13.79 13.09
N LYS A 99 -5.19 -12.48 13.23
CA LYS A 99 -5.92 -11.63 12.27
C LYS A 99 -4.99 -10.56 11.70
N ASN A 100 -5.33 -10.02 10.54
CA ASN A 100 -4.53 -8.96 9.89
C ASN A 100 -4.32 -7.73 10.79
N GLU A 101 -5.27 -7.41 11.65
CA GLU A 101 -5.18 -6.30 12.63
C GLU A 101 -4.05 -6.51 13.64
N ASN A 102 -3.71 -7.76 13.92
CA ASN A 102 -2.68 -8.15 14.86
C ASN A 102 -1.35 -8.50 14.18
N ALA A 103 -1.26 -8.34 12.86
CA ALA A 103 -0.01 -8.52 12.15
C ALA A 103 1.01 -7.46 12.57
N SER A 104 2.25 -7.87 12.77
CA SER A 104 3.35 -7.02 13.25
C SER A 104 4.34 -6.70 12.15
N MET A 105 4.99 -7.73 11.62
CA MET A 105 6.03 -7.60 10.60
C MET A 105 5.79 -8.58 9.46
N ILE A 106 6.24 -8.23 8.26
CA ILE A 106 6.27 -9.07 7.05
C ILE A 106 7.73 -9.24 6.66
N TYR A 107 8.16 -10.49 6.47
CA TYR A 107 9.56 -10.86 6.22
C TYR A 107 9.80 -11.28 4.77
N ALA A 108 8.76 -11.75 4.08
CA ALA A 108 8.85 -12.20 2.69
C ALA A 108 7.55 -11.97 1.94
N LEU A 109 7.63 -11.86 0.62
CA LEU A 109 6.52 -12.08 -0.28
C LEU A 109 6.68 -13.47 -0.90
N THR A 110 5.67 -14.31 -0.72
CA THR A 110 5.68 -15.69 -1.20
C THR A 110 4.57 -15.90 -2.23
N PHE A 111 4.87 -16.60 -3.30
CA PHE A 111 3.94 -16.94 -4.38
C PHE A 111 3.85 -18.44 -4.50
N ASP A 112 2.64 -18.97 -4.61
CA ASP A 112 2.35 -20.37 -4.91
C ASP A 112 2.03 -20.49 -6.40
N LEU A 113 2.75 -21.34 -7.08
CA LEU A 113 2.65 -21.53 -8.51
C LEU A 113 2.35 -23.00 -8.79
N ASP A 114 1.10 -23.29 -9.10
CA ASP A 114 0.63 -24.62 -9.46
C ASP A 114 0.78 -24.91 -10.97
N GLY A 115 0.68 -26.17 -11.35
CA GLY A 115 0.73 -26.59 -12.74
C GLY A 115 2.12 -26.55 -13.37
N GLN A 116 3.16 -26.88 -12.59
CA GLN A 116 4.52 -27.00 -13.10
C GLN A 116 4.86 -28.43 -13.49
N GLY A 117 5.03 -28.68 -14.80
CA GLY A 117 5.80 -29.77 -15.34
C GLY A 117 7.31 -29.45 -15.34
N MET A 118 8.07 -30.22 -16.10
CA MET A 118 9.52 -29.95 -16.26
C MET A 118 9.78 -28.76 -17.17
N ASP A 119 8.98 -28.55 -18.20
CA ASP A 119 9.14 -27.44 -19.13
C ASP A 119 8.85 -26.10 -18.44
N GLU A 120 7.78 -26.02 -17.63
CA GLU A 120 7.45 -24.84 -16.85
C GLU A 120 8.54 -24.54 -15.78
N LEU A 121 9.11 -25.58 -15.14
CA LEU A 121 10.25 -25.41 -14.25
C LEU A 121 11.46 -24.83 -14.99
N HIS A 122 11.81 -25.38 -16.12
CA HIS A 122 12.92 -24.88 -16.95
C HIS A 122 12.69 -23.40 -17.32
N MET A 123 11.49 -23.08 -17.79
CA MET A 123 11.17 -21.73 -18.25
C MET A 123 11.19 -20.71 -17.12
N ILE A 124 10.61 -21.01 -15.96
CA ILE A 124 10.65 -20.06 -14.84
C ILE A 124 12.06 -19.82 -14.32
N MET A 125 12.85 -20.88 -14.23
CA MET A 125 14.26 -20.77 -13.82
C MET A 125 15.10 -19.99 -14.84
N GLN A 126 14.83 -20.18 -16.14
CA GLN A 126 15.46 -19.41 -17.21
C GLN A 126 15.06 -17.93 -17.15
N PHE A 127 13.79 -17.61 -16.96
CA PHE A 127 13.33 -16.21 -16.82
C PHE A 127 13.99 -15.52 -15.63
N MET A 128 14.11 -16.20 -14.50
CA MET A 128 14.77 -15.67 -13.31
C MET A 128 16.28 -15.45 -13.57
N ARG A 129 16.99 -16.40 -14.18
CA ARG A 129 18.42 -16.29 -14.48
C ARG A 129 18.72 -15.16 -15.47
N ASN A 130 17.90 -15.03 -16.51
CA ASN A 130 18.10 -14.03 -17.55
C ASN A 130 17.59 -12.64 -17.15
N GLY A 131 16.94 -12.51 -15.98
CA GLY A 131 16.33 -11.26 -15.54
C GLY A 131 15.22 -10.79 -16.49
N THR A 132 14.45 -11.73 -17.04
CA THR A 132 13.34 -11.44 -17.97
C THR A 132 12.01 -11.89 -17.34
N ASN A 133 11.02 -11.02 -17.31
CA ASN A 133 9.65 -11.24 -16.83
C ASN A 133 9.50 -11.60 -15.35
N VAL A 134 10.41 -12.36 -14.75
CA VAL A 134 10.33 -12.84 -13.37
C VAL A 134 11.60 -12.45 -12.62
N PRO A 135 11.51 -11.70 -11.49
CA PRO A 135 12.67 -11.42 -10.65
C PRO A 135 13.21 -12.69 -10.02
N MET A 136 14.53 -12.74 -9.77
CA MET A 136 15.15 -13.88 -9.09
C MET A 136 14.57 -14.02 -7.68
N ALA A 137 13.96 -15.17 -7.38
CA ALA A 137 13.51 -15.49 -6.04
C ALA A 137 14.70 -15.80 -5.12
N THR A 138 14.56 -15.50 -3.83
CA THR A 138 15.56 -15.88 -2.83
C THR A 138 15.62 -17.40 -2.67
N TYR A 139 14.43 -18.02 -2.66
CA TYR A 139 14.28 -19.48 -2.62
C TYR A 139 13.20 -19.93 -3.59
N VAL A 140 13.44 -21.05 -4.22
CA VAL A 140 12.43 -21.88 -4.86
C VAL A 140 12.17 -23.09 -3.99
N VAL A 141 10.90 -23.32 -3.67
CA VAL A 141 10.49 -24.41 -2.76
C VAL A 141 9.60 -25.38 -3.54
N LEU A 142 9.99 -26.65 -3.59
CA LEU A 142 9.14 -27.73 -4.09
C LEU A 142 8.08 -28.07 -3.05
N SER A 143 6.82 -27.75 -3.31
CA SER A 143 5.70 -27.96 -2.37
C SER A 143 4.98 -29.30 -2.57
N GLY A 144 5.46 -30.13 -3.50
CA GLY A 144 4.88 -31.36 -4.03
C GLY A 144 4.61 -31.19 -5.52
N HIS A 145 3.37 -30.94 -5.92
CA HIS A 145 3.00 -30.71 -7.33
C HIS A 145 3.49 -29.35 -7.87
N GLY A 146 3.44 -28.30 -7.05
CA GLY A 146 3.77 -26.92 -7.42
C GLY A 146 5.09 -26.41 -6.86
N LEU A 147 5.33 -25.12 -7.10
CA LEU A 147 6.49 -24.39 -6.59
C LEU A 147 6.02 -23.20 -5.73
N HIS A 148 6.70 -22.95 -4.60
CA HIS A 148 6.59 -21.65 -3.94
C HIS A 148 7.84 -20.82 -4.25
N LEU A 149 7.65 -19.58 -4.67
CA LEU A 149 8.72 -18.60 -4.84
C LEU A 149 8.75 -17.68 -3.63
N TYR A 150 9.87 -17.69 -2.91
CA TYR A 150 10.07 -16.83 -1.74
C TYR A 150 10.99 -15.67 -2.08
N TYR A 151 10.48 -14.45 -1.93
CA TYR A 151 11.23 -13.21 -2.01
C TYR A 151 11.43 -12.68 -0.60
N LEU A 152 12.56 -13.02 0.03
CA LEU A 152 12.90 -12.55 1.37
C LEU A 152 13.28 -11.08 1.32
N LEU A 153 12.68 -10.30 2.20
CA LEU A 153 12.96 -8.87 2.29
C LEU A 153 14.27 -8.63 3.05
N ASP A 154 15.10 -7.70 2.53
CA ASP A 154 16.34 -7.23 3.20
C ASP A 154 16.03 -6.76 4.61
N LYS A 155 14.92 -5.96 4.79
CA LYS A 155 14.42 -5.50 6.06
C LYS A 155 12.96 -5.85 6.20
N PRO A 156 12.54 -6.43 7.35
CA PRO A 156 11.14 -6.70 7.62
C PRO A 156 10.32 -5.40 7.60
N ILE A 157 9.13 -5.46 7.05
CA ILE A 157 8.24 -4.31 6.93
C ILE A 157 7.12 -4.40 7.95
N ARG A 158 6.80 -3.28 8.60
CA ARG A 158 5.70 -3.21 9.56
C ARG A 158 4.35 -3.46 8.87
N ALA A 159 3.61 -4.45 9.35
CA ALA A 159 2.33 -4.89 8.80
C ALA A 159 1.17 -3.98 9.23
N THR A 160 1.15 -2.71 8.79
CA THR A 160 -0.03 -1.86 8.97
C THR A 160 -1.11 -2.27 7.96
N GLN A 161 -2.37 -1.91 8.20
CA GLN A 161 -3.46 -2.21 7.27
C GLN A 161 -3.19 -1.62 5.86
N ASP A 162 -2.61 -0.44 5.81
CA ASP A 162 -2.23 0.19 4.54
C ASP A 162 -1.09 -0.57 3.85
N THR A 163 -0.06 -0.96 4.61
CA THR A 163 1.04 -1.80 4.10
C THR A 163 0.53 -3.12 3.53
N ILE A 164 -0.33 -3.82 4.28
CA ILE A 164 -0.93 -5.10 3.84
C ILE A 164 -1.71 -4.90 2.53
N ARG A 165 -2.51 -3.85 2.44
CA ARG A 165 -3.29 -3.51 1.23
C ARG A 165 -2.38 -3.24 0.04
N GLN A 166 -1.33 -2.46 0.22
CA GLN A 166 -0.37 -2.13 -0.85
C GLN A 166 0.41 -3.37 -1.28
N LEU A 167 0.92 -4.18 -0.34
CA LEU A 167 1.64 -5.42 -0.66
C LEU A 167 0.76 -6.45 -1.38
N ASN A 168 -0.54 -6.53 -1.05
CA ASN A 168 -1.45 -7.39 -1.79
C ASN A 168 -1.61 -6.93 -3.25
N LYS A 169 -1.69 -5.62 -3.52
CA LYS A 169 -1.69 -5.09 -4.89
C LYS A 169 -0.39 -5.42 -5.64
N LEU A 170 0.75 -5.23 -4.99
CA LEU A 170 2.02 -5.63 -5.58
C LEU A 170 2.03 -7.13 -5.91
N LYS A 171 1.57 -7.97 -4.98
CA LYS A 171 1.48 -9.42 -5.22
C LYS A 171 0.54 -9.77 -6.38
N GLU A 172 -0.59 -9.10 -6.53
CA GLU A 172 -1.48 -9.29 -7.67
C GLU A 172 -0.76 -8.99 -9.00
N GLY A 173 -0.04 -7.86 -9.08
CA GLY A 173 0.76 -7.51 -10.25
C GLY A 173 1.89 -8.51 -10.50
N MET A 174 2.64 -8.89 -9.47
CA MET A 174 3.70 -9.90 -9.56
C MET A 174 3.14 -11.26 -9.99
N THR A 175 1.99 -11.70 -9.47
CA THR A 175 1.35 -12.95 -9.89
C THR A 175 1.07 -12.96 -11.39
N LYS A 176 0.59 -11.85 -11.95
CA LYS A 176 0.36 -11.74 -13.41
C LYS A 176 1.65 -11.83 -14.24
N LEU A 177 2.80 -11.45 -13.67
CA LEU A 177 4.09 -11.60 -14.35
C LEU A 177 4.62 -13.03 -14.23
N ILE A 178 4.56 -13.59 -13.02
CA ILE A 178 5.12 -14.91 -12.69
C ILE A 178 4.28 -16.02 -13.33
N TRP A 179 2.96 -15.92 -13.26
CA TRP A 179 2.04 -16.95 -13.72
C TRP A 179 1.57 -16.65 -15.14
N ASN A 180 2.14 -17.31 -16.08
CA ASN A 180 1.85 -17.18 -17.49
C ASN A 180 1.91 -18.54 -18.22
N ARG A 181 1.55 -18.60 -19.48
CA ARG A 181 1.49 -19.84 -20.28
C ARG A 181 2.81 -20.64 -20.38
N TYR A 182 3.94 -20.04 -20.03
CA TYR A 182 5.25 -20.68 -20.05
C TYR A 182 5.67 -21.20 -18.68
N THR A 183 5.04 -20.72 -17.62
CA THR A 183 5.41 -21.03 -16.24
C THR A 183 4.35 -21.83 -15.50
N SER A 184 3.19 -22.05 -16.10
CA SER A 184 2.10 -22.87 -15.54
C SER A 184 1.21 -23.41 -16.65
N THR A 185 0.83 -24.68 -16.53
CA THR A 185 -0.20 -25.32 -17.38
C THR A 185 -1.62 -24.91 -16.96
N ILE A 186 -1.79 -24.26 -15.80
CA ILE A 186 -3.07 -23.78 -15.28
C ILE A 186 -3.29 -22.33 -15.73
N GLU A 187 -4.28 -22.10 -16.57
CA GLU A 187 -4.58 -20.77 -17.10
C GLU A 187 -5.14 -19.82 -16.05
N LYS A 188 -5.92 -20.33 -15.09
CA LYS A 188 -6.59 -19.53 -14.06
C LYS A 188 -5.61 -19.08 -13.00
N LEU A 189 -5.34 -17.78 -12.96
CA LEU A 189 -4.51 -17.15 -11.93
C LEU A 189 -5.07 -17.38 -10.52
N GLN A 190 -4.20 -17.77 -9.60
CA GLN A 190 -4.52 -17.92 -8.18
C GLN A 190 -3.78 -16.85 -7.38
N TYR A 191 -4.53 -15.90 -6.83
CA TYR A 191 -3.95 -14.83 -6.02
C TYR A 191 -3.85 -15.23 -4.57
N GLN A 192 -2.67 -15.01 -3.98
CA GLN A 192 -2.42 -15.27 -2.57
C GLN A 192 -2.16 -13.95 -1.84
N TYR A 193 -2.68 -13.81 -0.62
CA TYR A 193 -2.44 -12.65 0.22
C TYR A 193 -1.07 -12.70 0.90
N CYS A 194 -0.49 -11.52 1.19
CA CYS A 194 0.88 -11.40 1.74
C CYS A 194 1.07 -12.06 3.12
N LEU A 195 -0.01 -12.27 3.87
CA LEU A 195 0.01 -12.96 5.17
C LEU A 195 -0.57 -14.38 5.11
N GLN A 196 -0.77 -14.94 3.91
CA GLN A 196 -1.22 -16.32 3.75
C GLN A 196 -0.15 -17.29 4.24
N GLY A 197 -0.59 -18.44 4.77
CA GLY A 197 0.31 -19.55 5.13
C GLY A 197 0.65 -20.39 3.91
N PHE A 198 1.91 -20.76 3.80
CA PHE A 198 2.44 -21.68 2.79
C PHE A 198 2.91 -22.95 3.44
N ARG A 199 2.87 -24.07 2.71
CA ARG A 199 3.26 -25.35 3.23
C ARG A 199 4.69 -25.29 3.80
N MET A 200 4.87 -25.82 5.00
CA MET A 200 6.11 -25.69 5.75
C MET A 200 7.25 -26.45 5.05
N VAL A 201 8.40 -25.80 4.87
CA VAL A 201 9.62 -26.47 4.42
C VAL A 201 10.02 -27.55 5.44
N GLY A 202 10.30 -28.74 4.96
CA GLY A 202 10.58 -29.92 5.79
C GLY A 202 9.34 -30.69 6.24
N SER A 203 8.11 -30.22 6.01
CA SER A 203 6.89 -31.00 6.25
C SER A 203 6.62 -31.99 5.09
N ALA A 204 5.74 -32.93 5.30
CA ALA A 204 5.21 -33.78 4.23
C ALA A 204 4.44 -32.91 3.22
N SER A 205 4.62 -33.19 1.93
CA SER A 205 3.79 -32.59 0.87
C SER A 205 2.41 -33.26 0.80
N LYS A 206 1.55 -32.82 -0.12
CA LYS A 206 0.27 -33.49 -0.43
C LYS A 206 0.47 -34.92 -0.97
N MET A 207 1.68 -35.24 -1.44
CA MET A 207 2.05 -36.54 -1.99
C MET A 207 2.48 -37.55 -0.91
N GLY A 208 2.53 -37.13 0.35
CA GLY A 208 2.89 -37.93 1.51
C GLY A 208 4.29 -37.67 2.04
N ALA A 209 4.65 -38.37 3.11
CA ALA A 209 5.89 -38.17 3.88
C ALA A 209 7.17 -38.43 3.10
N ASN A 210 7.13 -39.32 2.10
CA ASN A 210 8.29 -39.65 1.25
C ASN A 210 8.67 -38.52 0.27
N TYR A 211 7.76 -37.52 0.10
CA TYR A 211 7.94 -36.38 -0.78
C TYR A 211 7.86 -35.08 0.03
N PRO A 212 8.91 -34.79 0.84
CA PRO A 212 8.91 -33.61 1.71
C PRO A 212 8.97 -32.31 0.93
N VAL A 213 8.52 -31.23 1.55
CA VAL A 213 8.66 -29.88 1.03
C VAL A 213 10.13 -29.46 1.12
N ARG A 214 10.80 -29.20 -0.02
CA ARG A 214 12.24 -28.91 -0.13
C ARG A 214 12.46 -27.46 -0.57
N ALA A 215 13.45 -26.81 0.03
CA ALA A 215 13.84 -25.44 -0.32
C ALA A 215 15.23 -25.42 -0.99
N TYR A 216 15.33 -24.67 -2.08
CA TYR A 216 16.59 -24.45 -2.80
C TYR A 216 16.94 -22.97 -2.79
N LYS A 217 18.16 -22.61 -2.39
CA LYS A 217 18.66 -21.25 -2.47
C LYS A 217 18.92 -20.89 -3.92
N THR A 218 18.27 -19.82 -4.41
CA THR A 218 18.37 -19.43 -5.82
C THR A 218 18.86 -17.99 -6.00
N GLY A 219 18.63 -17.11 -5.03
CA GLY A 219 19.01 -15.71 -5.14
C GLY A 219 19.22 -15.04 -3.79
N GLU A 220 19.47 -13.75 -3.84
CA GLU A 220 19.68 -12.91 -2.66
C GLU A 220 18.35 -12.34 -2.12
N ARG A 221 18.42 -11.68 -0.97
CA ARG A 221 17.30 -10.91 -0.44
C ARG A 221 17.01 -9.72 -1.35
N THR A 222 15.77 -9.25 -1.33
CA THR A 222 15.31 -8.17 -2.19
C THR A 222 14.63 -7.04 -1.39
N THR A 223 14.36 -5.94 -2.04
CA THR A 223 13.60 -4.81 -1.49
C THR A 223 12.25 -4.69 -2.19
N ILE A 224 11.27 -4.08 -1.51
CA ILE A 224 9.97 -3.77 -2.16
C ILE A 224 10.16 -2.86 -3.38
N LYS A 225 11.09 -1.91 -3.30
CA LYS A 225 11.40 -1.02 -4.41
C LYS A 225 11.88 -1.79 -5.65
N GLU A 226 12.70 -2.78 -5.44
CA GLU A 226 13.19 -3.67 -6.50
C GLU A 226 12.04 -4.48 -7.10
N LEU A 227 11.22 -5.14 -6.28
CA LEU A 227 10.05 -5.87 -6.77
C LEU A 227 9.06 -4.97 -7.53
N VAL A 228 8.82 -3.75 -7.06
CA VAL A 228 7.98 -2.77 -7.77
C VAL A 228 8.59 -2.38 -9.12
N SER A 229 9.93 -2.38 -9.26
CA SER A 229 10.58 -2.03 -10.52
C SER A 229 10.31 -3.02 -11.65
N TRP A 230 9.94 -4.25 -11.32
CA TRP A 230 9.53 -5.30 -12.28
C TRP A 230 8.12 -5.09 -12.82
N ILE A 231 7.26 -4.36 -12.11
CA ILE A 231 5.91 -4.05 -12.60
C ILE A 231 6.01 -3.13 -13.83
N PRO A 232 5.44 -3.52 -14.96
CA PRO A 232 5.53 -2.75 -16.20
C PRO A 232 5.10 -1.29 -16.03
N LYS A 233 5.78 -0.38 -16.71
CA LYS A 233 5.47 1.07 -16.71
C LYS A 233 4.36 1.39 -17.72
N LEU A 234 3.33 0.58 -17.79
CA LEU A 234 2.15 0.74 -18.60
C LEU A 234 0.97 1.15 -17.74
N LYS A 235 0.01 1.91 -18.28
CA LYS A 235 -1.12 2.48 -17.56
C LYS A 235 -1.97 1.42 -16.85
N GLU A 236 -2.21 0.30 -17.49
CA GLU A 236 -2.96 -0.83 -16.95
C GLU A 236 -2.28 -1.52 -15.75
N TRP A 237 -0.99 -1.23 -15.50
CA TRP A 237 -0.21 -1.76 -14.38
C TRP A 237 -0.02 -0.75 -13.24
N ASP A 238 -0.50 0.50 -13.39
CA ASP A 238 -0.27 1.56 -12.41
C ASP A 238 -0.79 1.23 -11.01
N GLU A 239 -1.88 0.48 -10.91
CA GLU A 239 -2.47 0.08 -9.62
C GLU A 239 -1.59 -0.88 -8.81
N TYR A 240 -0.70 -1.64 -9.48
CA TYR A 240 0.21 -2.61 -8.86
C TYR A 240 1.55 -1.99 -8.48
N ARG A 241 1.89 -0.83 -9.03
CA ARG A 241 3.09 -0.06 -8.70
C ARG A 241 2.86 0.74 -7.43
N ILE A 242 3.09 0.08 -6.31
CA ILE A 242 2.90 0.67 -4.99
C ILE A 242 4.06 1.61 -4.62
N ASN A 243 3.78 2.54 -3.74
CA ASN A 243 4.79 3.42 -3.14
C ASN A 243 4.69 3.29 -1.61
N LEU A 244 5.35 2.29 -1.07
CA LEU A 244 5.50 2.15 0.37
C LEU A 244 6.51 3.19 0.85
N THR A 245 6.03 4.22 1.51
CA THR A 245 6.88 5.12 2.29
C THR A 245 7.41 4.33 3.48
N GLU A 246 8.69 4.02 3.48
CA GLU A 246 9.36 3.50 4.67
C GLU A 246 9.17 4.52 5.79
N ARG A 247 8.43 4.14 6.82
CA ARG A 247 8.35 4.97 8.02
C ARG A 247 9.75 5.04 8.59
N SER A 248 10.19 6.24 8.93
CA SER A 248 11.47 6.49 9.57
C SER A 248 11.70 5.47 10.69
N THR A 249 12.76 4.69 10.57
CA THR A 249 13.21 3.73 11.58
C THR A 249 14.02 4.43 12.69
N VAL A 250 14.06 5.77 12.68
CA VAL A 250 14.78 6.55 13.67
C VAL A 250 14.13 6.37 15.04
N PRO A 251 14.84 5.85 16.04
CA PRO A 251 14.32 5.73 17.41
C PRO A 251 13.85 7.08 17.94
N LEU A 252 12.81 7.08 18.77
CA LEU A 252 12.21 8.32 19.28
C LEU A 252 13.20 9.23 19.98
N ALA A 253 14.17 8.67 20.73
CA ALA A 253 15.25 9.41 21.37
C ALA A 253 16.10 10.16 20.33
N LYS A 254 16.50 9.48 19.25
CA LYS A 254 17.27 10.08 18.16
C LYS A 254 16.44 11.07 17.34
N ALA A 255 15.14 10.83 17.18
CA ALA A 255 14.23 11.77 16.55
C ALA A 255 14.09 13.08 17.34
N LYS A 256 14.17 13.03 18.68
CA LYS A 256 14.21 14.21 19.55
C LYS A 256 15.45 15.09 19.28
N GLU A 257 16.60 14.47 19.04
CA GLU A 257 17.85 15.20 18.74
C GLU A 257 17.84 15.81 17.34
N ILE A 258 17.35 15.05 16.35
CA ILE A 258 17.37 15.46 14.93
C ILE A 258 16.26 16.47 14.63
N TRP A 259 15.07 16.28 15.23
CA TRP A 259 13.87 17.10 14.98
C TRP A 259 13.22 17.56 16.29
N PRO A 260 13.88 18.43 17.09
CA PRO A 260 13.39 18.84 18.40
C PRO A 260 12.02 19.52 18.34
N ASP A 261 11.77 20.39 17.33
CA ASP A 261 10.49 21.07 17.16
C ASP A 261 9.35 20.10 16.84
N TRP A 262 9.61 19.06 16.04
CA TRP A 262 8.64 18.01 15.77
C TRP A 262 8.34 17.22 17.04
N TYR A 263 9.38 16.85 17.79
CA TYR A 263 9.25 16.10 19.04
C TYR A 263 8.42 16.86 20.06
N GLU A 264 8.73 18.14 20.26
CA GLU A 264 8.01 19.02 21.17
C GLU A 264 6.52 19.12 20.82
N ARG A 265 6.19 19.40 19.55
CA ARG A 265 4.79 19.53 19.09
C ARG A 265 4.03 18.21 19.15
N LYS A 266 4.63 17.10 18.68
CA LYS A 266 3.92 15.83 18.47
C LYS A 266 3.92 14.92 19.66
N ILE A 267 5.00 14.91 20.44
CA ILE A 267 5.19 13.96 21.53
C ILE A 267 4.88 14.63 22.88
N VAL A 268 5.41 15.84 23.11
CA VAL A 268 5.22 16.53 24.38
C VAL A 268 3.86 17.22 24.45
N LYS A 269 3.56 18.08 23.47
CA LYS A 269 2.32 18.85 23.43
C LYS A 269 1.14 18.10 22.84
N GLN A 270 1.38 16.95 22.20
CA GLN A 270 0.38 16.14 21.51
C GLN A 270 -0.51 16.97 20.55
N GLU A 271 0.08 18.03 19.98
CA GLU A 271 -0.63 18.87 19.03
C GLU A 271 -1.11 18.02 17.85
N ASP A 272 -2.40 18.07 17.55
CA ASP A 272 -2.94 17.49 16.34
C ASP A 272 -2.21 18.07 15.11
N ASN A 273 -2.09 17.28 14.05
CA ASN A 273 -1.72 17.80 12.75
C ASN A 273 -2.86 18.71 12.29
N LYS A 274 -2.79 19.98 12.64
CA LYS A 274 -3.66 20.99 12.03
C LYS A 274 -3.26 21.08 10.56
N TRP A 275 -3.94 20.31 9.75
CA TRP A 275 -3.99 20.59 8.34
C TRP A 275 -4.69 21.94 8.22
N HIS A 276 -3.93 23.01 8.05
CA HIS A 276 -4.51 24.29 7.67
C HIS A 276 -4.99 24.18 6.22
N ILE A 277 -6.05 23.41 6.03
CA ILE A 277 -6.75 23.44 4.76
C ILE A 277 -7.55 24.74 4.78
N ASN A 278 -7.19 25.63 3.88
CA ASN A 278 -7.86 26.87 3.68
C ASN A 278 -9.36 26.61 3.42
N ARG A 279 -10.25 27.39 4.04
CA ARG A 279 -11.69 27.45 3.79
C ARG A 279 -12.05 27.38 2.30
N ALA A 280 -11.22 27.95 1.44
CA ALA A 280 -11.38 27.89 -0.02
C ALA A 280 -11.57 26.47 -0.59
N LEU A 281 -11.09 25.41 0.08
CA LEU A 281 -11.35 24.03 -0.34
C LEU A 281 -12.80 23.62 -0.07
N TYR A 282 -13.36 24.03 1.07
CA TYR A 282 -14.77 23.79 1.41
C TYR A 282 -15.70 24.51 0.44
N ASP A 283 -15.48 25.82 0.23
CA ASP A 283 -16.27 26.65 -0.68
C ASP A 283 -16.16 26.14 -2.12
N TRP A 284 -14.97 25.71 -2.53
CA TRP A 284 -14.77 25.09 -3.84
C TRP A 284 -15.56 23.79 -4.00
N TRP A 285 -15.60 22.93 -2.96
CA TRP A 285 -16.37 21.69 -3.01
C TRP A 285 -17.86 21.94 -3.03
N LEU A 286 -18.36 22.89 -2.24
CA LEU A 286 -19.74 23.31 -2.26
C LEU A 286 -20.19 23.76 -3.68
N ASN A 287 -19.33 24.50 -4.39
CA ASN A 287 -19.58 24.87 -5.77
C ASN A 287 -19.51 23.67 -6.73
N LYS A 288 -18.58 22.74 -6.51
CA LYS A 288 -18.48 21.53 -7.34
C LYS A 288 -19.69 20.61 -7.20
N ILE A 289 -20.35 20.57 -6.05
CA ILE A 289 -21.62 19.86 -5.89
C ILE A 289 -22.70 20.51 -6.78
N LYS A 290 -22.80 21.84 -6.77
CA LYS A 290 -23.78 22.57 -7.58
C LYS A 290 -23.58 22.34 -9.09
N GLU A 291 -22.34 22.21 -9.53
CA GLU A 291 -21.98 22.07 -10.95
C GLU A 291 -21.98 20.61 -11.43
N GLY A 292 -21.63 19.66 -10.57
CA GLY A 292 -21.24 18.32 -11.00
C GLY A 292 -21.90 17.16 -10.27
N ALA A 293 -22.83 17.40 -9.34
CA ALA A 293 -23.54 16.32 -8.68
C ALA A 293 -24.43 15.55 -9.70
N THR A 294 -24.52 14.24 -9.54
CA THR A 294 -25.31 13.36 -10.40
C THR A 294 -26.32 12.55 -9.59
N TYR A 295 -27.40 12.14 -10.24
CA TYR A 295 -28.37 11.21 -9.64
C TYR A 295 -27.66 9.93 -9.16
N GLY A 296 -27.99 9.48 -7.95
CA GLY A 296 -27.33 8.30 -7.34
C GLY A 296 -26.12 8.62 -6.48
N HIS A 297 -25.48 9.79 -6.66
CA HIS A 297 -24.31 10.22 -5.85
C HIS A 297 -24.60 11.42 -4.94
N ARG A 298 -25.83 11.95 -4.95
CA ARG A 298 -26.27 13.15 -4.20
C ARG A 298 -25.94 13.07 -2.71
N TYR A 299 -26.32 11.97 -2.08
CA TYR A 299 -26.01 11.66 -0.67
C TYR A 299 -24.51 11.76 -0.39
N PHE A 300 -23.71 11.10 -1.20
CA PHE A 300 -22.24 11.06 -1.02
C PHE A 300 -21.60 12.42 -1.31
N CYS A 301 -22.16 13.26 -2.16
CA CYS A 301 -21.70 14.62 -2.37
C CYS A 301 -21.83 15.45 -1.09
N VAL A 302 -22.98 15.36 -0.41
CA VAL A 302 -23.22 16.04 0.88
C VAL A 302 -22.38 15.42 2.00
N MET A 303 -22.25 14.12 2.05
CA MET A 303 -21.34 13.44 3.01
C MET A 303 -19.89 13.92 2.82
N CYS A 304 -19.42 14.07 1.59
CA CYS A 304 -18.10 14.63 1.32
C CYS A 304 -18.00 16.11 1.73
N LEU A 305 -19.07 16.90 1.62
CA LEU A 305 -19.10 18.28 2.14
C LEU A 305 -18.86 18.31 3.65
N ALA A 306 -19.48 17.39 4.39
CA ALA A 306 -19.26 17.22 5.83
C ALA A 306 -17.80 16.86 6.15
N ILE A 307 -17.17 15.99 5.33
CA ILE A 307 -15.75 15.64 5.48
C ILE A 307 -14.84 16.85 5.22
N PHE A 308 -15.15 17.67 4.19
CA PHE A 308 -14.41 18.91 3.92
C PHE A 308 -14.63 19.95 5.01
N ALA A 309 -15.82 20.03 5.61
CA ALA A 309 -16.10 20.91 6.74
C ALA A 309 -15.15 20.64 7.92
N ILE A 310 -14.97 19.35 8.33
CA ILE A 310 -14.01 19.00 9.38
C ILE A 310 -12.58 19.34 8.97
N LYS A 311 -12.21 19.07 7.71
CA LYS A 311 -10.86 19.38 7.21
C LYS A 311 -10.55 20.87 7.23
N CYS A 312 -11.55 21.70 7.01
CA CYS A 312 -11.44 23.15 6.90
C CYS A 312 -11.83 23.90 8.17
N ASP A 313 -12.16 23.17 9.25
CA ASP A 313 -12.58 23.74 10.54
C ASP A 313 -13.87 24.60 10.44
N ILE A 314 -14.80 24.14 9.60
CA ILE A 314 -16.14 24.75 9.44
C ILE A 314 -17.05 24.21 10.53
N SER A 315 -17.83 25.05 11.17
CA SER A 315 -18.77 24.66 12.21
C SER A 315 -19.90 23.78 11.66
N GLU A 316 -20.47 22.95 12.53
CA GLU A 316 -21.59 22.08 12.14
C GLU A 316 -22.82 22.88 11.75
N ASP A 317 -23.07 24.04 12.39
CA ASP A 317 -24.19 24.91 12.07
C ASP A 317 -24.07 25.54 10.68
N GLU A 318 -22.89 26.00 10.31
CA GLU A 318 -22.63 26.53 8.97
C GLU A 318 -22.73 25.40 7.91
N LEU A 319 -22.14 24.25 8.18
CA LEU A 319 -22.26 23.08 7.32
C LEU A 319 -23.72 22.69 7.07
N ARG A 320 -24.53 22.66 8.14
CA ARG A 320 -25.94 22.28 8.07
C ARG A 320 -26.73 23.27 7.21
N LYS A 321 -26.50 24.57 7.39
CA LYS A 321 -27.10 25.63 6.59
C LYS A 321 -26.74 25.48 5.10
N ASP A 322 -25.46 25.27 4.80
CA ASP A 322 -24.98 25.11 3.43
C ASP A 322 -25.51 23.82 2.79
N ALA A 323 -25.52 22.71 3.52
CA ALA A 323 -26.04 21.44 3.04
C ALA A 323 -27.55 21.52 2.71
N TYR A 324 -28.36 22.19 3.56
CA TYR A 324 -29.79 22.40 3.26
C TYR A 324 -29.99 23.27 2.05
N SER A 325 -29.12 24.27 1.80
CA SER A 325 -29.19 25.10 0.60
C SER A 325 -29.03 24.34 -0.71
N LEU A 326 -28.44 23.13 -0.64
CA LEU A 326 -28.25 22.26 -1.80
C LEU A 326 -29.49 21.43 -2.16
N ILE A 327 -30.46 21.27 -1.24
CA ILE A 327 -31.64 20.41 -1.46
C ILE A 327 -32.35 20.71 -2.79
N PRO A 328 -32.72 22.00 -3.11
CA PRO A 328 -33.42 22.29 -4.35
C PRO A 328 -32.63 21.86 -5.61
N ILE A 329 -31.31 22.03 -5.56
CA ILE A 329 -30.41 21.70 -6.68
C ILE A 329 -30.30 20.19 -6.84
N LEU A 330 -30.12 19.47 -5.72
CA LEU A 330 -29.97 18.03 -5.73
C LEU A 330 -31.28 17.31 -6.01
N ASP A 331 -32.40 17.86 -5.56
CA ASP A 331 -33.74 17.33 -5.86
C ASP A 331 -34.10 17.51 -7.34
N ALA A 332 -33.70 18.61 -7.96
CA ALA A 332 -33.90 18.82 -9.40
C ALA A 332 -33.19 17.75 -10.29
N LEU A 333 -32.22 16.99 -9.74
CA LEU A 333 -31.58 15.86 -10.41
C LEU A 333 -32.40 14.56 -10.31
N SER A 334 -33.52 14.56 -9.59
CA SER A 334 -34.40 13.38 -9.46
C SER A 334 -34.97 12.98 -10.81
N LYS A 335 -34.98 11.67 -11.09
CA LYS A 335 -35.58 11.11 -12.32
C LYS A 335 -37.04 10.78 -11.99
N ASP A 336 -37.94 11.31 -12.81
CA ASP A 336 -39.39 11.12 -12.74
C ASP A 336 -40.09 11.71 -11.49
N ASN A 337 -41.40 11.89 -11.60
CA ASN A 337 -42.27 12.36 -10.51
C ASN A 337 -42.49 11.31 -9.39
N ASN A 338 -41.54 10.41 -9.18
CA ASN A 338 -41.64 9.37 -8.17
C ASN A 338 -41.13 9.92 -6.82
N GLU A 339 -41.99 9.93 -5.82
CA GLU A 339 -41.65 10.42 -4.46
C GLU A 339 -40.44 9.74 -3.85
N SER A 340 -40.21 8.46 -4.19
CA SER A 340 -39.02 7.70 -3.72
C SER A 340 -37.70 8.15 -4.33
N SER A 341 -37.71 8.97 -5.39
CA SER A 341 -36.51 9.51 -6.03
C SER A 341 -36.15 10.93 -5.56
N ARG A 342 -37.00 11.55 -4.75
CA ARG A 342 -36.79 12.90 -4.20
C ARG A 342 -35.56 12.93 -3.29
N PHE A 343 -34.90 14.08 -3.27
CA PHE A 343 -33.80 14.31 -2.33
C PHE A 343 -34.28 15.27 -1.22
N THR A 344 -34.34 14.71 -0.01
CA THR A 344 -35.07 15.35 1.09
C THR A 344 -34.11 15.88 2.19
N LYS A 345 -34.69 16.49 3.20
CA LYS A 345 -33.94 16.94 4.38
C LYS A 345 -33.38 15.76 5.17
N GLU A 346 -34.11 14.65 5.23
CA GLU A 346 -33.71 13.42 5.90
C GLU A 346 -32.44 12.82 5.26
N ASP A 347 -32.32 12.88 3.90
CA ASP A 347 -31.12 12.46 3.20
C ASP A 347 -29.92 13.33 3.55
N VAL A 348 -30.11 14.65 3.68
CA VAL A 348 -29.07 15.57 4.12
C VAL A 348 -28.66 15.25 5.56
N ASP A 349 -29.60 15.12 6.48
CA ASP A 349 -29.32 14.82 7.89
C ASP A 349 -28.56 13.48 8.03
N ALA A 350 -28.95 12.48 7.27
CA ALA A 350 -28.21 11.23 7.21
C ALA A 350 -26.78 11.40 6.65
N ALA A 351 -26.58 12.20 5.59
CA ALA A 351 -25.28 12.46 5.01
C ALA A 351 -24.35 13.26 5.96
N LEU A 352 -24.92 14.14 6.81
CA LEU A 352 -24.16 14.90 7.79
C LEU A 352 -23.53 14.02 8.90
N HIS A 353 -23.93 12.76 9.05
CA HIS A 353 -23.17 11.79 9.86
C HIS A 353 -21.72 11.60 9.39
N GLY A 354 -21.36 12.09 8.20
CA GLY A 354 -19.98 12.22 7.72
C GLY A 354 -19.13 13.26 8.47
N TYR A 355 -19.75 14.13 9.30
CA TYR A 355 -19.05 15.09 10.15
C TYR A 355 -18.43 14.40 11.36
N ARG A 356 -17.36 13.62 11.10
CA ARG A 356 -16.63 12.84 12.12
C ARG A 356 -15.14 12.86 11.84
N ASN A 357 -14.34 12.99 12.89
CA ASN A 357 -12.89 13.06 12.81
C ASN A 357 -12.27 11.82 12.10
N GLU A 358 -12.92 10.67 12.18
CA GLU A 358 -12.48 9.43 11.53
C GLU A 358 -12.40 9.56 10.00
N PHE A 359 -13.26 10.36 9.41
CA PHE A 359 -13.29 10.60 7.97
C PHE A 359 -12.32 11.70 7.49
N LYS A 360 -11.72 12.45 8.42
CA LYS A 360 -10.72 13.47 8.12
C LYS A 360 -9.55 12.96 7.27
N MET A 361 -9.22 11.66 7.41
CA MET A 361 -8.14 11.01 6.66
C MET A 361 -8.53 10.56 5.24
N TRP A 362 -9.78 10.73 4.83
CA TRP A 362 -10.19 10.35 3.48
C TRP A 362 -9.47 11.20 2.43
N GLY A 363 -8.77 10.50 1.53
CA GLY A 363 -8.03 11.14 0.44
C GLY A 363 -8.89 11.39 -0.79
N ARG A 364 -8.29 12.09 -1.74
CA ARG A 364 -8.87 12.47 -3.03
C ARG A 364 -9.56 11.32 -3.76
N ASP A 365 -8.87 10.19 -3.89
CA ASP A 365 -9.35 9.07 -4.72
C ASP A 365 -10.62 8.45 -4.15
N LYS A 366 -10.71 8.35 -2.81
CA LYS A 366 -11.91 7.85 -2.14
C LYS A 366 -13.09 8.82 -2.29
N ILE A 367 -12.84 10.13 -2.14
CA ILE A 367 -13.86 11.16 -2.32
C ILE A 367 -14.36 11.18 -3.76
N THR A 368 -13.47 11.13 -4.76
CA THR A 368 -13.83 11.04 -6.18
C THR A 368 -14.66 9.80 -6.47
N LEU A 369 -14.28 8.65 -5.91
CA LEU A 369 -14.98 7.38 -6.14
C LEU A 369 -16.45 7.42 -5.67
N ILE A 370 -16.69 7.92 -4.45
CA ILE A 370 -18.04 7.89 -3.86
C ILE A 370 -18.94 9.02 -4.35
N SER A 371 -18.37 10.22 -4.62
CA SER A 371 -19.15 11.38 -5.08
C SER A 371 -19.34 11.43 -6.59
N ALA A 372 -18.59 10.65 -7.35
CA ALA A 372 -18.45 10.71 -8.81
C ALA A 372 -17.98 12.08 -9.34
N ILE A 373 -17.56 13.00 -8.47
CA ILE A 373 -17.00 14.30 -8.86
C ILE A 373 -15.46 14.17 -8.88
N PRO A 374 -14.81 14.34 -10.03
CA PRO A 374 -13.37 14.19 -10.13
C PRO A 374 -12.63 15.33 -9.42
N LEU A 375 -11.77 14.97 -8.48
CA LEU A 375 -10.85 15.89 -7.81
C LEU A 375 -9.52 15.98 -8.58
N PRO A 376 -9.05 17.18 -8.93
CA PRO A 376 -7.78 17.33 -9.66
C PRO A 376 -6.60 16.82 -8.83
N VAL A 377 -5.57 16.33 -9.51
CA VAL A 377 -4.32 15.93 -8.89
C VAL A 377 -3.64 17.15 -8.27
N ASN A 378 -3.05 16.99 -7.08
CA ASN A 378 -2.27 18.05 -6.46
C ASN A 378 -1.08 18.42 -7.36
N LYS A 379 -1.10 19.62 -7.93
CA LYS A 379 -0.05 20.12 -8.81
C LYS A 379 1.31 20.27 -8.10
N ARG A 380 1.30 20.42 -6.78
CA ARG A 380 2.53 20.54 -5.98
C ARG A 380 3.22 19.21 -5.72
N ASN A 381 2.56 18.09 -5.94
CA ASN A 381 3.10 16.73 -5.72
C ASN A 381 3.77 16.59 -4.34
N TYR A 382 3.04 17.00 -3.28
CA TYR A 382 3.48 17.03 -1.87
C TYR A 382 4.64 17.99 -1.55
N ARG A 383 5.09 18.80 -2.50
CA ARG A 383 6.12 19.82 -2.27
C ARG A 383 5.54 21.03 -1.54
N THR A 384 6.38 21.72 -0.78
CA THR A 384 6.05 23.04 -0.25
C THR A 384 5.84 24.03 -1.40
N GLN A 385 5.20 25.18 -1.13
CA GLN A 385 5.01 26.21 -2.15
C GLN A 385 6.36 26.67 -2.74
N GLU A 386 7.36 26.82 -1.90
CA GLU A 386 8.68 27.29 -2.31
C GLU A 386 9.39 26.25 -3.22
N GLU A 387 9.41 24.98 -2.79
CA GLU A 387 9.98 23.89 -3.59
C GLU A 387 9.25 23.73 -4.94
N HIS A 388 7.93 23.82 -4.92
CA HIS A 388 7.12 23.75 -6.15
C HIS A 388 7.47 24.87 -7.10
N MET A 389 7.59 26.11 -6.60
CA MET A 389 7.96 27.26 -7.43
C MET A 389 9.38 27.13 -7.98
N LYS A 390 10.35 26.63 -7.21
CA LYS A 390 11.71 26.34 -7.69
C LYS A 390 11.70 25.33 -8.84
N VAL A 391 10.94 24.23 -8.69
CA VAL A 391 10.83 23.18 -9.72
C VAL A 391 10.16 23.71 -10.98
N ILE A 392 9.04 24.43 -10.85
CA ILE A 392 8.34 25.01 -12.02
C ILE A 392 9.21 26.04 -12.74
N SER A 393 9.96 26.86 -11.99
CA SER A 393 10.91 27.82 -12.59
C SER A 393 12.03 27.11 -13.35
N ALA A 394 12.62 26.07 -12.76
CA ALA A 394 13.66 25.27 -13.40
C ALA A 394 13.15 24.58 -14.69
N ILE A 395 11.95 24.01 -14.66
CA ILE A 395 11.32 23.41 -15.85
C ILE A 395 11.09 24.48 -16.93
N ARG A 396 10.63 25.69 -16.57
CA ARG A 396 10.43 26.78 -17.52
C ARG A 396 11.74 27.28 -18.12
N ASP A 397 12.79 27.39 -17.31
CA ASP A 397 14.14 27.78 -17.77
C ASP A 397 14.68 26.79 -18.82
N ILE A 398 14.34 25.49 -18.70
CA ILE A 398 14.74 24.46 -19.67
C ILE A 398 13.86 24.49 -20.94
N VAL A 399 12.53 24.55 -20.76
CA VAL A 399 11.57 24.40 -21.88
C VAL A 399 11.39 25.69 -22.67
N LYS A 400 11.52 26.85 -21.98
CA LYS A 400 11.40 28.21 -22.58
C LYS A 400 12.46 29.11 -21.96
N PRO A 401 13.73 29.05 -22.39
CA PRO A 401 14.83 29.77 -21.75
C PRO A 401 14.58 31.28 -21.60
N ASN A 402 13.82 31.86 -22.52
CA ASN A 402 13.53 33.31 -22.55
C ASN A 402 12.21 33.68 -21.90
N TRP A 403 11.56 32.79 -21.10
CA TRP A 403 10.23 33.06 -20.54
C TRP A 403 10.20 34.25 -19.57
N ARG A 404 11.35 34.67 -19.04
CA ARG A 404 11.49 35.85 -18.17
C ARG A 404 11.66 37.14 -18.96
N GLU A 405 11.97 37.06 -20.25
CA GLU A 405 12.11 38.24 -21.12
C GLU A 405 10.72 38.82 -21.33
N GLY A 406 10.56 40.10 -21.05
CA GLY A 406 9.31 40.84 -21.16
C GLY A 406 8.35 40.69 -19.97
N ASN A 407 8.60 39.76 -19.03
CA ASN A 407 7.77 39.53 -17.83
C ASN A 407 8.23 40.34 -16.60
N GLY A 408 8.87 41.44 -16.79
CA GLY A 408 9.35 42.29 -15.72
C GLY A 408 8.99 43.74 -15.95
N ARG A 409 9.10 44.54 -14.92
CA ARG A 409 8.98 45.98 -15.01
C ARG A 409 10.07 46.48 -16.01
N PRO A 410 9.73 47.31 -17.02
CA PRO A 410 10.69 47.86 -17.95
C PRO A 410 11.83 48.54 -17.19
N LYS A 411 13.11 48.25 -17.58
CA LYS A 411 14.28 48.89 -17.00
C LYS A 411 14.15 50.42 -17.13
N GLY A 412 14.28 51.16 -16.03
CA GLY A 412 14.24 52.60 -15.98
C GLY A 412 12.91 53.27 -15.57
N ARG A 413 11.81 52.50 -15.41
CA ARG A 413 10.55 53.04 -14.97
C ARG A 413 10.56 53.30 -13.45
N LYS A 414 10.46 54.56 -13.05
CA LYS A 414 10.43 55.01 -11.64
C LYS A 414 9.09 54.74 -11.00
N ASN A 415 9.05 54.52 -9.66
CA ASN A 415 7.79 54.30 -8.91
C ASN A 415 6.82 55.47 -8.95
N SER A 416 7.34 56.68 -9.19
CA SER A 416 6.59 57.94 -9.33
C SER A 416 5.67 58.00 -10.55
N ASP A 417 5.87 57.12 -11.56
CA ASP A 417 5.10 57.12 -12.80
C ASP A 417 3.77 56.35 -12.69
N TYR A 418 3.43 55.87 -11.50
CA TYR A 418 2.18 55.17 -11.25
C TYR A 418 1.18 56.14 -10.54
N PRO A 419 0.07 56.53 -11.19
CA PRO A 419 -0.96 57.32 -10.57
C PRO A 419 -1.54 56.73 -9.26
N LYS A 420 -1.46 55.38 -9.16
CA LYS A 420 -1.89 54.65 -7.95
C LYS A 420 -0.94 54.80 -6.75
N ALA A 421 0.30 55.22 -6.94
CA ALA A 421 1.25 55.39 -5.82
C ALA A 421 0.87 56.54 -4.91
N GLU A 422 0.34 57.62 -5.47
CA GLU A 422 -0.16 58.74 -4.69
C GLU A 422 -1.46 58.41 -3.98
N ILE A 423 -2.38 57.66 -4.62
CA ILE A 423 -3.62 57.20 -4.01
C ILE A 423 -3.34 56.29 -2.80
N VAL A 424 -2.39 55.33 -2.95
CA VAL A 424 -1.96 54.45 -1.86
C VAL A 424 -1.26 55.21 -0.75
N LYS A 425 -0.46 56.22 -1.10
CA LYS A 425 0.23 57.08 -0.13
C LYS A 425 -0.76 57.92 0.67
N GLN A 426 -1.76 58.50 0.00
CA GLN A 426 -2.83 59.23 0.64
C GLN A 426 -3.69 58.31 1.52
N TRP A 427 -4.06 57.15 1.04
CA TRP A 427 -4.79 56.13 1.81
C TRP A 427 -4.05 55.71 3.08
N CYS A 428 -2.73 55.50 3.02
CA CYS A 428 -1.91 55.19 4.21
C CYS A 428 -1.84 56.34 5.22
N LEU A 429 -1.93 57.58 4.76
CA LEU A 429 -1.96 58.74 5.64
C LEU A 429 -3.33 58.87 6.33
N ASP A 430 -4.39 58.56 5.61
CA ASP A 430 -5.77 58.63 6.13
C ASP A 430 -6.13 57.47 7.05
N HIS A 431 -5.35 56.34 6.96
CA HIS A 431 -5.58 55.10 7.71
C HIS A 431 -4.31 54.57 8.39
N PRO A 432 -3.75 55.30 9.38
CA PRO A 432 -2.45 54.94 9.98
C PRO A 432 -2.43 53.58 10.71
N SER A 433 -3.60 53.01 11.04
CA SER A 433 -3.77 51.69 11.64
C SER A 433 -4.27 50.61 10.69
N GLY A 434 -4.37 50.91 9.41
CA GLY A 434 -4.90 50.02 8.39
C GLY A 434 -3.99 48.81 8.16
N LYS A 435 -4.52 47.59 8.38
CA LYS A 435 -3.83 46.36 7.96
C LYS A 435 -3.78 46.33 6.44
N LYS A 436 -2.58 46.02 5.88
CA LYS A 436 -2.42 45.76 4.45
C LYS A 436 -3.42 44.69 3.97
N ILE A 437 -4.19 45.05 2.96
CA ILE A 437 -5.04 44.09 2.20
C ILE A 437 -4.14 43.14 1.40
#